data_7a5ea2a9851a053fe34a12728653b395
#
_entry.id   7a5ea2a9851a053fe34a12728653b395
#
_cell.length_a   1.000
_cell.length_b   1.000
_cell.length_c   1.000
_cell.angle_alpha   90.00
_cell.angle_beta   90.00
_cell.angle_gamma   90.00
#
_symmetry.space_group_name_H-M   'P 1'
#
loop_
_entity.id
_entity.type
_entity.pdbx_description
1 polymer ?
#
loop_
_entity_poly.entity_id
_entity_poly.type
_entity_poly.pdbx_seq_one_letter_code
_entity_poly.pdbx_strand_id
1 'polypeptide(L)'
;MFLLKRDYSNKNFIIKGFISSILLSSFIYLSYFNIEIKFLNTIVALFALYFLLIIPKKALFISGFMTGILWCWWMAVSLQYYDLVYLTPVILICIGIVFGVIFYLFALFDRLTFRILTIFAFTFFAAFGFNWMKFELIFIDSYIGISKEDFLLVLFSFYLIIKLKRFKVLGFLPL
;
A
#
# COMPACT_ATOMS: atom_id res chain seq x y z
N MET A 1 3.75 -7.72 -27.42
CA MET A 1 4.41 -7.11 -26.24
C MET A 1 3.98 -5.64 -26.17
N PHE A 2 2.81 -5.37 -25.63
CA PHE A 2 2.27 -4.00 -25.50
C PHE A 2 2.78 -3.41 -24.20
N LEU A 3 3.82 -2.62 -24.29
CA LEU A 3 4.23 -1.70 -23.24
C LEU A 3 3.06 -0.73 -23.00
N LEU A 4 2.59 -0.67 -21.77
CA LEU A 4 1.72 0.39 -21.30
C LEU A 4 2.45 1.72 -21.47
N LYS A 5 2.26 2.40 -22.59
CA LYS A 5 2.53 3.83 -22.69
C LYS A 5 1.50 4.53 -21.82
N ARG A 6 1.81 4.53 -20.54
CA ARG A 6 1.02 5.20 -19.50
C ARG A 6 1.51 6.63 -19.49
N ASP A 7 0.96 7.47 -20.37
CA ASP A 7 1.08 8.94 -20.26
C ASP A 7 0.36 9.41 -19.00
N TYR A 8 0.96 9.08 -17.84
CA TYR A 8 0.63 9.74 -16.61
C TYR A 8 1.42 11.03 -16.55
N SER A 9 0.70 12.14 -16.75
CA SER A 9 1.22 13.47 -16.46
C SER A 9 2.06 13.42 -15.18
N ASN A 10 3.37 13.68 -15.32
CA ASN A 10 4.38 13.57 -14.26
C ASN A 10 4.11 14.52 -13.08
N LYS A 11 3.12 15.43 -13.19
CA LYS A 11 2.87 16.49 -12.20
C LYS A 11 2.16 16.03 -10.93
N ASN A 12 1.49 14.87 -10.92
CA ASN A 12 0.63 14.47 -9.78
C ASN A 12 1.08 13.18 -9.07
N PHE A 13 2.30 12.69 -9.29
CA PHE A 13 2.73 11.43 -8.65
C PHE A 13 2.91 11.58 -7.13
N ILE A 14 3.31 12.77 -6.66
CA ILE A 14 3.44 13.07 -5.23
C ILE A 14 2.07 12.97 -4.56
N ILE A 15 1.07 13.67 -5.10
CA ILE A 15 -0.30 13.65 -4.57
C ILE A 15 -0.85 12.22 -4.54
N LYS A 16 -0.64 11.45 -5.62
CA LYS A 16 -1.06 10.05 -5.66
C LYS A 16 -0.37 9.19 -4.60
N GLY A 17 0.92 9.43 -4.36
CA GLY A 17 1.66 8.76 -3.30
C GLY A 17 1.10 9.09 -1.92
N PHE A 18 0.82 10.36 -1.64
CA PHE A 18 0.22 10.80 -0.39
C PHE A 18 -1.19 10.22 -0.15
N ILE A 19 -2.07 10.28 -1.15
CA ILE A 19 -3.41 9.69 -1.04
C ILE A 19 -3.32 8.19 -0.76
N SER A 20 -2.42 7.49 -1.46
CA SER A 20 -2.20 6.06 -1.23
C SER A 20 -1.74 5.77 0.19
N SER A 21 -0.80 6.55 0.74
CA SER A 21 -0.30 6.35 2.10
C SER A 21 -1.35 6.62 3.17
N ILE A 22 -2.18 7.64 2.98
CA ILE A 22 -3.30 7.94 3.90
C ILE A 22 -4.30 6.77 3.88
N LEU A 23 -4.67 6.29 2.70
CA LEU A 23 -5.59 5.15 2.58
C LEU A 23 -5.02 3.88 3.21
N LEU A 24 -3.72 3.58 2.97
CA LEU A 24 -3.07 2.41 3.54
C LEU A 24 -2.90 2.48 5.06
N SER A 25 -2.78 3.69 5.60
CA SER A 25 -2.59 3.90 7.04
C SER A 25 -3.91 4.10 7.80
N SER A 26 -5.02 4.24 7.08
CA SER A 26 -6.33 4.59 7.66
C SER A 26 -6.79 3.62 8.75
N PHE A 27 -6.51 2.31 8.61
CA PHE A 27 -6.92 1.30 9.59
C PHE A 27 -6.32 1.60 10.99
N ILE A 28 -5.07 2.07 11.07
CA ILE A 28 -4.42 2.42 12.33
C ILE A 28 -5.14 3.60 12.98
N TYR A 29 -5.43 4.64 12.20
CA TYR A 29 -6.02 5.86 12.74
C TYR A 29 -7.50 5.70 13.03
N LEU A 30 -8.25 4.92 12.22
CA LEU A 30 -9.65 4.60 12.50
C LEU A 30 -9.77 3.80 13.80
N SER A 31 -8.92 2.81 14.02
CA SER A 31 -8.85 2.07 15.27
C SER A 31 -8.44 2.98 16.44
N TYR A 32 -7.46 3.87 16.26
CA TYR A 32 -7.04 4.83 17.29
C TYR A 32 -8.18 5.77 17.74
N PHE A 33 -9.04 6.18 16.80
CA PHE A 33 -10.21 7.02 17.10
C PHE A 33 -11.46 6.22 17.52
N ASN A 34 -11.34 4.91 17.73
CA ASN A 34 -12.43 3.99 18.02
C ASN A 34 -13.57 4.02 16.97
N ILE A 35 -13.23 4.23 15.72
CA ILE A 35 -14.17 4.18 14.59
C ILE A 35 -14.18 2.76 14.03
N GLU A 36 -14.88 1.85 14.70
CA GLU A 36 -14.95 0.43 14.37
C GLU A 36 -16.13 0.09 13.44
N ILE A 37 -16.34 0.92 12.40
CA ILE A 37 -17.40 0.69 11.41
C ILE A 37 -16.85 -0.28 10.34
N LYS A 38 -17.17 -1.57 10.46
CA LYS A 38 -16.69 -2.63 9.54
C LYS A 38 -16.92 -2.31 8.07
N PHE A 39 -18.06 -1.72 7.72
CA PHE A 39 -18.37 -1.32 6.35
C PHE A 39 -17.40 -0.26 5.83
N LEU A 40 -17.14 0.77 6.61
CA LEU A 40 -16.20 1.83 6.27
C LEU A 40 -14.78 1.27 6.10
N ASN A 41 -14.32 0.48 7.08
CA ASN A 41 -12.99 -0.13 7.06
C ASN A 41 -12.82 -1.03 5.83
N THR A 42 -13.85 -1.82 5.47
CA THR A 42 -13.81 -2.64 4.26
C THR A 42 -13.65 -1.81 2.99
N ILE A 43 -14.45 -0.75 2.84
CA ILE A 43 -14.39 0.11 1.66
C ILE A 43 -13.03 0.78 1.55
N VAL A 44 -12.55 1.38 2.64
CA VAL A 44 -11.28 2.11 2.65
C VAL A 44 -10.11 1.17 2.36
N ALA A 45 -10.08 -0.03 2.95
CA ALA A 45 -9.05 -1.04 2.68
C ALA A 45 -9.05 -1.50 1.22
N LEU A 46 -10.23 -1.75 0.64
CA LEU A 46 -10.36 -2.11 -0.77
C LEU A 46 -9.85 -0.98 -1.69
N PHE A 47 -10.22 0.28 -1.40
CA PHE A 47 -9.70 1.43 -2.15
C PHE A 47 -8.19 1.58 -1.99
N ALA A 48 -7.66 1.40 -0.79
CA ALA A 48 -6.22 1.47 -0.51
C ALA A 48 -5.46 0.45 -1.37
N LEU A 49 -5.90 -0.80 -1.36
CA LEU A 49 -5.27 -1.87 -2.12
C LEU A 49 -5.41 -1.67 -3.63
N TYR A 50 -6.60 -1.31 -4.12
CA TYR A 50 -6.82 -1.01 -5.53
C TYR A 50 -5.90 0.13 -5.99
N PHE A 51 -5.83 1.20 -5.20
CA PHE A 51 -5.02 2.37 -5.52
C PHE A 51 -3.53 2.01 -5.55
N LEU A 52 -3.05 1.22 -4.58
CA LEU A 52 -1.69 0.70 -4.54
C LEU A 52 -1.34 -0.11 -5.81
N LEU A 53 -2.30 -0.86 -6.37
CA LEU A 53 -2.09 -1.65 -7.57
C LEU A 53 -1.99 -0.81 -8.86
N ILE A 54 -2.59 0.38 -8.89
CA ILE A 54 -2.67 1.19 -10.13
C ILE A 54 -1.71 2.37 -10.20
N ILE A 55 -1.20 2.87 -9.08
CA ILE A 55 -0.33 4.06 -9.06
C ILE A 55 1.01 3.80 -9.77
N PRO A 56 1.62 4.84 -10.36
CA PRO A 56 2.90 4.70 -11.04
C PRO A 56 4.05 4.42 -10.06
N LYS A 57 5.13 3.83 -10.56
CA LYS A 57 6.31 3.42 -9.80
C LYS A 57 6.88 4.54 -8.91
N LYS A 58 6.98 5.78 -9.43
CA LYS A 58 7.46 6.93 -8.64
C LYS A 58 6.54 7.26 -7.48
N ALA A 59 5.21 7.14 -7.66
CA ALA A 59 4.24 7.36 -6.61
C ALA A 59 4.27 6.25 -5.55
N LEU A 60 4.63 5.02 -5.92
CA LEU A 60 4.83 3.92 -4.96
C LEU A 60 5.95 4.22 -3.98
N PHE A 61 7.08 4.76 -4.44
CA PHE A 61 8.14 5.16 -3.51
C PHE A 61 7.64 6.16 -2.47
N ILE A 62 6.93 7.21 -2.93
CA ILE A 62 6.37 8.23 -2.02
C ILE A 62 5.30 7.62 -1.11
N SER A 63 4.45 6.76 -1.66
CA SER A 63 3.45 6.03 -0.87
C SER A 63 4.12 5.22 0.25
N GLY A 64 5.13 4.43 -0.09
CA GLY A 64 5.87 3.65 0.90
C GLY A 64 6.58 4.53 1.94
N PHE A 65 7.28 5.56 1.48
CA PHE A 65 7.97 6.50 2.37
C PHE A 65 7.02 7.10 3.42
N MET A 66 5.87 7.61 2.98
CA MET A 66 4.88 8.19 3.89
C MET A 66 4.17 7.12 4.73
N THR A 67 3.87 5.94 4.16
CA THR A 67 3.29 4.84 4.94
C THR A 67 4.23 4.39 6.05
N GLY A 68 5.53 4.28 5.77
CA GLY A 68 6.53 3.93 6.79
C GLY A 68 6.53 4.91 7.96
N ILE A 69 6.48 6.22 7.67
CA ILE A 69 6.39 7.25 8.70
C ILE A 69 5.08 7.13 9.47
N LEU A 70 3.94 6.99 8.78
CA LEU A 70 2.62 6.93 9.41
C LEU A 70 2.40 5.65 10.24
N TRP A 71 3.02 4.54 9.88
CA TRP A 71 2.91 3.28 10.63
C TRP A 71 3.86 3.21 11.82
N CYS A 72 5.02 3.84 11.71
CA CYS A 72 6.12 3.63 12.65
C CYS A 72 6.50 4.90 13.46
N TRP A 73 5.74 5.99 13.36
CA TRP A 73 6.06 7.24 14.07
C TRP A 73 6.22 7.06 15.59
N TRP A 74 5.40 6.20 16.18
CA TRP A 74 5.43 5.90 17.61
C TRP A 74 6.77 5.28 18.06
N MET A 75 7.45 4.52 17.20
CA MET A 75 8.79 3.97 17.49
C MET A 75 9.81 5.10 17.63
N ALA A 76 9.73 6.11 16.78
CA ALA A 76 10.63 7.25 16.85
C ALA A 76 10.33 8.13 18.08
N VAL A 77 9.06 8.26 18.45
CA VAL A 77 8.66 8.99 19.67
C VAL A 77 9.14 8.29 20.94
N SER A 78 9.29 6.96 20.94
CA SER A 78 9.81 6.22 22.10
C SER A 78 11.23 6.62 22.50
N LEU A 79 11.99 7.27 21.62
CA LEU A 79 13.33 7.80 21.91
C LEU A 79 13.34 8.86 23.02
N GLN A 80 12.20 9.48 23.32
CA GLN A 80 12.07 10.42 24.44
C GLN A 80 12.43 9.78 25.79
N TYR A 81 12.19 8.46 25.94
CA TYR A 81 12.51 7.72 27.17
C TYR A 81 14.01 7.46 27.37
N TYR A 82 14.81 7.74 26.33
CA TYR A 82 16.26 7.54 26.32
C TYR A 82 17.03 8.87 26.16
N ASP A 83 16.35 10.01 26.31
CA ASP A 83 16.91 11.37 26.08
C ASP A 83 17.50 11.58 24.69
N LEU A 84 17.02 10.80 23.70
CA LEU A 84 17.49 10.82 22.30
C LEU A 84 16.48 11.45 21.33
N VAL A 85 15.66 12.39 21.80
CA VAL A 85 14.59 13.04 21.00
C VAL A 85 15.15 13.68 19.72
N TYR A 86 16.36 14.18 19.70
CA TYR A 86 17.01 14.77 18.52
C TYR A 86 17.21 13.79 17.37
N LEU A 87 17.21 12.47 17.63
CA LEU A 87 17.30 11.43 16.61
C LEU A 87 15.95 11.08 15.96
N THR A 88 14.85 11.51 16.54
CA THR A 88 13.49 11.22 16.03
C THR A 88 13.34 11.51 14.53
N PRO A 89 13.69 12.69 14.00
CA PRO A 89 13.55 12.96 12.56
C PRO A 89 14.44 12.09 11.69
N VAL A 90 15.63 11.75 12.16
CA VAL A 90 16.56 10.88 11.43
C VAL A 90 15.98 9.47 11.29
N ILE A 91 15.46 8.91 12.39
CA ILE A 91 14.88 7.57 12.40
C ILE A 91 13.61 7.51 11.52
N LEU A 92 12.75 8.53 11.58
CA LEU A 92 11.57 8.61 10.71
C LEU A 92 11.95 8.64 9.24
N ILE A 93 12.97 9.41 8.87
CA ILE A 93 13.46 9.44 7.49
C ILE A 93 14.03 8.08 7.07
N CYS A 94 14.82 7.43 7.92
CA CYS A 94 15.37 6.10 7.64
C CYS A 94 14.28 5.06 7.43
N ILE A 95 13.27 5.00 8.32
CA ILE A 95 12.12 4.12 8.18
C ILE A 95 11.36 4.43 6.89
N GLY A 96 11.10 5.71 6.61
CA GLY A 96 10.44 6.13 5.38
C GLY A 96 11.20 5.66 4.13
N ILE A 97 12.52 5.79 4.10
CA ILE A 97 13.34 5.32 2.97
C ILE A 97 13.22 3.81 2.81
N VAL A 98 13.32 3.02 3.89
CA VAL A 98 13.20 1.57 3.83
C VAL A 98 11.86 1.14 3.24
N PHE A 99 10.75 1.69 3.75
CA PHE A 99 9.41 1.41 3.21
C PHE A 99 9.26 1.92 1.78
N GLY A 100 9.82 3.09 1.46
CA GLY A 100 9.83 3.63 0.10
C GLY A 100 10.51 2.70 -0.89
N VAL A 101 11.66 2.12 -0.53
CA VAL A 101 12.37 1.12 -1.34
C VAL A 101 11.54 -0.14 -1.49
N ILE A 102 10.95 -0.68 -0.41
CA ILE A 102 10.11 -1.88 -0.45
C ILE A 102 8.94 -1.68 -1.42
N PHE A 103 8.22 -0.56 -1.33
CA PHE A 103 7.09 -0.28 -2.21
C PHE A 103 7.54 -0.06 -3.67
N TYR A 104 8.70 0.54 -3.87
CA TYR A 104 9.28 0.69 -5.19
C TYR A 104 9.58 -0.67 -5.83
N LEU A 105 10.04 -1.65 -5.04
CA LEU A 105 10.31 -3.02 -5.51
C LEU A 105 9.03 -3.73 -5.96
N PHE A 106 7.84 -3.42 -5.42
CA PHE A 106 6.57 -3.98 -5.90
C PHE A 106 6.29 -3.69 -7.38
N ALA A 107 6.88 -2.65 -7.92
CA ALA A 107 6.77 -2.29 -9.34
C ALA A 107 8.11 -2.38 -10.08
N LEU A 108 9.02 -3.24 -9.65
CA LEU A 108 10.32 -3.43 -10.29
C LEU A 108 10.13 -3.78 -11.78
N PHE A 109 9.21 -4.69 -12.07
CA PHE A 109 8.73 -4.96 -13.41
C PHE A 109 7.34 -4.33 -13.56
N ASP A 110 7.11 -3.49 -14.57
CA ASP A 110 5.84 -2.79 -14.84
C ASP A 110 4.70 -3.75 -15.26
N ARG A 111 4.56 -4.86 -14.54
CA ARG A 111 3.54 -5.89 -14.76
C ARG A 111 2.65 -5.99 -13.53
N LEU A 112 1.34 -5.88 -13.74
CA LEU A 112 0.35 -6.05 -12.67
C LEU A 112 0.51 -7.37 -11.90
N THR A 113 0.74 -8.48 -12.64
CA THR A 113 0.97 -9.80 -12.06
C THR A 113 2.14 -9.81 -11.08
N PHE A 114 3.27 -9.20 -11.47
CA PHE A 114 4.44 -9.11 -10.61
C PHE A 114 4.13 -8.31 -9.34
N ARG A 115 3.44 -7.18 -9.49
CA ARG A 115 3.06 -6.32 -8.35
C ARG A 115 2.17 -7.08 -7.35
N ILE A 116 1.20 -7.83 -7.84
CA ILE A 116 0.34 -8.66 -6.99
C ILE A 116 1.14 -9.75 -6.27
N LEU A 117 2.01 -10.46 -7.01
CA LEU A 117 2.83 -11.52 -6.42
C LEU A 117 3.79 -10.97 -5.36
N THR A 118 4.41 -9.82 -5.58
CA THR A 118 5.32 -9.22 -4.60
C THR A 118 4.60 -8.69 -3.37
N ILE A 119 3.43 -8.07 -3.53
CA ILE A 119 2.60 -7.65 -2.39
C ILE A 119 2.14 -8.88 -1.58
N PHE A 120 1.72 -9.96 -2.25
CA PHE A 120 1.34 -11.20 -1.56
C PHE A 120 2.56 -11.86 -0.89
N ALA A 121 3.70 -11.95 -1.57
CA ALA A 121 4.92 -12.50 -0.98
C ALA A 121 5.35 -11.71 0.28
N PHE A 122 5.09 -10.42 0.32
CA PHE A 122 5.41 -9.58 1.48
C PHE A 122 4.59 -9.95 2.72
N THR A 123 3.43 -10.60 2.60
CA THR A 123 2.64 -11.11 3.76
C THR A 123 3.36 -12.23 4.51
N PHE A 124 4.31 -12.92 3.86
CA PHE A 124 5.14 -13.94 4.49
C PHE A 124 6.41 -13.38 5.11
N PHE A 125 6.75 -12.15 4.80
CA PHE A 125 7.94 -11.50 5.30
C PHE A 125 7.64 -10.81 6.63
N ALA A 126 8.23 -11.30 7.72
CA ALA A 126 8.21 -10.64 9.02
C ALA A 126 9.49 -9.81 9.16
N ALA A 127 9.44 -8.54 8.79
CA ALA A 127 10.59 -7.64 8.94
C ALA A 127 11.05 -7.63 10.40
N PHE A 128 12.31 -7.98 10.64
CA PHE A 128 12.89 -8.04 12.00
C PHE A 128 12.09 -8.88 13.01
N GLY A 129 11.32 -9.89 12.55
CA GLY A 129 10.46 -10.71 13.40
C GLY A 129 9.11 -10.06 13.77
N PHE A 130 8.82 -8.87 13.29
CA PHE A 130 7.58 -8.16 13.60
C PHE A 130 6.43 -8.57 12.66
N ASN A 131 5.35 -9.11 13.25
CA ASN A 131 4.17 -9.56 12.52
C ASN A 131 3.17 -8.42 12.20
N TRP A 132 3.32 -7.25 12.77
CA TRP A 132 2.41 -6.12 12.61
C TRP A 132 2.69 -5.26 11.35
N MET A 133 3.75 -5.58 10.58
CA MET A 133 4.07 -4.90 9.32
C MET A 133 3.50 -5.62 8.09
N LYS A 134 2.40 -6.34 8.23
CA LYS A 134 1.83 -7.16 7.15
C LYS A 134 0.68 -6.45 6.46
N PHE A 135 0.59 -6.59 5.14
CA PHE A 135 -0.44 -5.92 4.34
C PHE A 135 -1.85 -6.41 4.62
N GLU A 136 -2.04 -7.67 5.01
CA GLU A 136 -3.35 -8.19 5.37
C GLU A 136 -4.00 -7.43 6.53
N LEU A 137 -3.19 -6.75 7.36
CA LEU A 137 -3.68 -5.95 8.49
C LEU A 137 -4.52 -4.73 8.06
N ILE A 138 -4.44 -4.30 6.81
CA ILE A 138 -5.33 -3.23 6.31
C ILE A 138 -6.81 -3.62 6.37
N PHE A 139 -7.11 -4.92 6.47
CA PHE A 139 -8.45 -5.47 6.62
C PHE A 139 -8.85 -5.74 8.08
N ILE A 140 -8.05 -5.29 9.05
CA ILE A 140 -8.43 -5.36 10.46
C ILE A 140 -9.74 -4.60 10.64
N ASP A 141 -10.63 -5.10 11.48
CA ASP A 141 -11.96 -4.53 11.71
C ASP A 141 -12.84 -4.36 10.45
N SER A 142 -12.59 -5.19 9.42
CA SER A 142 -13.39 -5.24 8.19
C SER A 142 -14.26 -6.51 8.12
N TYR A 143 -15.10 -6.61 7.10
CA TYR A 143 -15.83 -7.86 6.78
C TYR A 143 -14.94 -8.92 6.09
N ILE A 144 -13.80 -8.48 5.55
CA ILE A 144 -12.80 -9.35 4.94
C ILE A 144 -11.83 -9.71 6.06
N GLY A 145 -11.62 -10.97 6.33
CA GLY A 145 -10.70 -11.41 7.37
C GLY A 145 -9.25 -10.99 7.09
N ILE A 146 -8.40 -11.13 8.13
CA ILE A 146 -6.95 -10.90 8.04
C ILE A 146 -6.18 -12.18 7.66
N SER A 147 -6.89 -13.21 7.14
CA SER A 147 -6.24 -14.43 6.67
C SER A 147 -5.49 -14.16 5.36
N LYS A 148 -4.42 -14.93 5.14
CA LYS A 148 -3.65 -14.82 3.89
C LYS A 148 -4.47 -15.27 2.68
N GLU A 149 -5.39 -16.22 2.90
CA GLU A 149 -6.29 -16.72 1.87
C GLU A 149 -7.27 -15.63 1.44
N ASP A 150 -7.91 -14.93 2.38
CA ASP A 150 -8.81 -13.83 2.09
C ASP A 150 -8.07 -12.70 1.36
N PHE A 151 -6.87 -12.36 1.82
CA PHE A 151 -6.05 -11.36 1.17
C PHE A 151 -5.68 -11.74 -0.27
N LEU A 152 -5.32 -13.02 -0.50
CA LEU A 152 -5.05 -13.53 -1.85
C LEU A 152 -6.29 -13.46 -2.74
N LEU A 153 -7.46 -13.82 -2.23
CA LEU A 153 -8.72 -13.75 -2.97
C LEU A 153 -9.05 -12.31 -3.39
N VAL A 154 -8.84 -11.33 -2.51
CA VAL A 154 -9.02 -9.91 -2.83
C VAL A 154 -8.03 -9.45 -3.91
N LEU A 155 -6.76 -9.81 -3.79
CA LEU A 155 -5.75 -9.50 -4.80
C LEU A 155 -6.08 -10.12 -6.16
N PHE A 156 -6.54 -11.38 -6.17
CA PHE A 156 -6.96 -12.07 -7.39
C PHE A 156 -8.19 -11.42 -8.01
N SER A 157 -9.17 -11.03 -7.20
CA SER A 157 -10.34 -10.29 -7.66
C SER A 157 -9.96 -8.98 -8.33
N PHE A 158 -9.06 -8.19 -7.76
CA PHE A 158 -8.55 -6.99 -8.39
C PHE A 158 -7.76 -7.27 -9.67
N TYR A 159 -7.00 -8.36 -9.70
CA TYR A 159 -6.32 -8.78 -10.93
C TYR A 159 -7.32 -8.99 -12.08
N LEU A 160 -8.40 -9.73 -11.80
CA LEU A 160 -9.44 -9.98 -12.79
C LEU A 160 -10.15 -8.69 -13.22
N ILE A 161 -10.55 -7.83 -12.28
CA ILE A 161 -11.24 -6.57 -12.58
C ILE A 161 -10.36 -5.67 -13.46
N ILE A 162 -9.10 -5.49 -13.11
CA ILE A 162 -8.19 -4.61 -13.85
C ILE A 162 -7.91 -5.20 -15.25
N LYS A 163 -7.73 -6.52 -15.34
CA LYS A 163 -7.47 -7.20 -16.61
C LYS A 163 -8.70 -7.21 -17.52
N LEU A 164 -9.89 -7.52 -17.00
CA LEU A 164 -11.14 -7.52 -17.77
C LEU A 164 -11.53 -6.13 -18.26
N LYS A 165 -11.38 -5.10 -17.41
CA LYS A 165 -11.61 -3.71 -17.82
C LYS A 165 -10.72 -3.32 -19.00
N ARG A 166 -9.51 -3.86 -19.06
CA ARG A 166 -8.56 -3.64 -20.14
C ARG A 166 -8.99 -4.33 -21.43
N PHE A 167 -9.59 -5.54 -21.34
CA PHE A 167 -10.12 -6.24 -22.52
C PHE A 167 -11.35 -5.54 -23.10
N LYS A 168 -12.24 -4.99 -22.25
CA LYS A 168 -13.42 -4.24 -22.72
C LYS A 168 -13.05 -2.97 -23.47
N VAL A 169 -11.99 -2.26 -23.07
CA VAL A 169 -11.51 -1.07 -23.79
C VAL A 169 -10.94 -1.42 -25.16
N LEU A 170 -10.34 -2.62 -25.33
CA LEU A 170 -9.88 -3.10 -26.63
C LEU A 170 -11.03 -3.63 -27.52
N GLY A 171 -12.13 -4.08 -26.92
CA GLY A 171 -13.31 -4.56 -27.64
C GLY A 171 -14.28 -3.45 -28.10
N PHE A 172 -14.06 -2.20 -27.68
CA PHE A 172 -14.82 -1.01 -28.09
C PHE A 172 -14.12 -0.16 -29.17
N LEU A 173 -13.03 -0.64 -29.75
CA LEU A 173 -12.56 -0.06 -31.01
C LEU A 173 -13.50 -0.56 -32.12
N PRO A 174 -14.29 0.34 -32.73
CA PRO A 174 -15.28 -0.08 -33.72
C PRO A 174 -14.57 -0.63 -34.97
N LEU A 175 -15.16 -1.64 -35.54
CA LEU A 175 -15.01 -2.03 -36.92
C LEU A 175 -15.20 -0.83 -37.84
#